data_d5bc5383c9fdb427677c3ac63a86705a
#
_entry.id   d5bc5383c9fdb427677c3ac63a86705a
#
_cell.length_a   1.000
_cell.length_b   1.000
_cell.length_c   1.000
_cell.angle_alpha   90.00
_cell.angle_beta   90.00
_cell.angle_gamma   90.00
#
_symmetry.space_group_name_H-M   'P 1'
#
loop_
_entity.id
_entity.type
_entity.pdbx_description
1 polymer ?
#
loop_
_entity_poly.entity_id
_entity_poly.type
_entity_poly.pdbx_seq_one_letter_code
_entity_poly.pdbx_strand_id
1 'polypeptide(L)'
;MKSNNEWFEITGSFGNPGPLGGFLAICIVICLCRIYETRKQNKIIHSTYIIAAGTMLTAFYFADSRAAFVATIAGCTFYFFQTIRIFLKKHPHIIPIIGGILILSSILIFNYRENSANGRLLIWRVCSEMISHKPFSGYGTASFGQDYMLHQAHYFETHPDSRFSQTADDTLYPFNEFLHILVELGIPG
;
A
#
# COMPACT_ATOMS: atom_id res chain seq x y z
N MET A 1 -0.11 -12.24 18.84
CA MET A 1 1.00 -11.31 19.15
C MET A 1 0.42 -9.91 19.09
N LYS A 2 0.32 -9.19 20.19
CA LYS A 2 -0.07 -7.77 20.14
C LYS A 2 1.03 -7.01 19.39
N SER A 3 0.63 -6.14 18.48
CA SER A 3 1.53 -5.19 17.82
C SER A 3 2.23 -4.34 18.88
N ASN A 4 3.52 -4.08 18.74
CA ASN A 4 4.25 -3.10 19.56
C ASN A 4 3.84 -1.65 19.24
N ASN A 5 2.93 -1.48 18.29
CA ASN A 5 2.44 -0.18 17.84
C ASN A 5 0.97 -0.04 18.26
N GLU A 6 0.67 0.97 19.08
CA GLU A 6 -0.69 1.22 19.62
C GLU A 6 -1.72 1.52 18.52
N TRP A 7 -1.26 1.90 17.33
CA TRP A 7 -2.09 2.32 16.20
C TRP A 7 -2.51 1.19 15.25
N PHE A 8 -1.88 0.01 15.35
CA PHE A 8 -2.13 -1.09 14.41
C PHE A 8 -2.36 -2.42 15.13
N GLU A 9 -3.41 -3.11 14.75
CA GLU A 9 -3.78 -4.39 15.39
C GLU A 9 -2.78 -5.51 15.09
N ILE A 10 -2.30 -5.61 13.84
CA ILE A 10 -1.36 -6.64 13.40
C ILE A 10 -0.30 -6.05 12.46
N THR A 11 0.95 -6.19 12.85
CA THR A 11 2.11 -5.80 12.04
C THR A 11 3.08 -6.94 11.75
N GLY A 12 2.89 -8.10 12.41
CA GLY A 12 3.81 -9.21 12.36
C GLY A 12 5.23 -8.80 12.82
N SER A 13 6.24 -9.37 12.18
CA SER A 13 7.66 -9.02 12.40
C SER A 13 8.08 -7.73 11.66
N PHE A 14 7.23 -7.17 10.82
CA PHE A 14 7.57 -5.98 10.00
C PHE A 14 7.40 -4.65 10.75
N GLY A 15 6.75 -4.64 11.93
CA GLY A 15 6.47 -3.42 12.68
C GLY A 15 5.51 -2.43 11.98
N ASN A 16 5.12 -2.70 10.75
CA ASN A 16 4.25 -1.87 9.92
C ASN A 16 3.28 -2.75 9.11
N PRO A 17 1.99 -2.42 9.03
CA PRO A 17 1.00 -3.20 8.30
C PRO A 17 1.19 -3.20 6.77
N GLY A 18 1.84 -2.16 6.21
CA GLY A 18 2.07 -2.05 4.77
C GLY A 18 2.94 -3.20 4.23
N PRO A 19 4.17 -3.38 4.70
CA PRO A 19 5.03 -4.51 4.32
C PRO A 19 4.42 -5.88 4.62
N LEU A 20 3.75 -6.05 5.77
CA LEU A 20 3.03 -7.29 6.08
C LEU A 20 1.95 -7.58 5.04
N GLY A 21 1.12 -6.59 4.72
CA GLY A 21 0.09 -6.70 3.70
C GLY A 21 0.66 -7.05 2.33
N GLY A 22 1.75 -6.41 1.91
CA GLY A 22 2.44 -6.70 0.65
C GLY A 22 2.95 -8.14 0.58
N PHE A 23 3.58 -8.64 1.65
CA PHE A 23 4.02 -10.02 1.75
C PHE A 23 2.83 -11.00 1.66
N LEU A 24 1.77 -10.74 2.42
CA LEU A 24 0.56 -11.58 2.41
C LEU A 24 -0.13 -11.56 1.03
N ALA A 25 -0.15 -10.42 0.32
CA ALA A 25 -0.71 -10.31 -1.01
C ALA A 25 -0.05 -11.30 -1.99
N ILE A 26 1.28 -11.36 -2.00
CA ILE A 26 2.02 -12.30 -2.85
C ILE A 26 1.70 -13.75 -2.47
N CYS A 27 1.74 -14.07 -1.18
CA CYS A 27 1.45 -15.42 -0.68
C CYS A 27 0.01 -15.87 -1.02
N ILE A 28 -0.98 -14.98 -0.88
CA ILE A 28 -2.38 -15.26 -1.20
C ILE A 28 -2.54 -15.53 -2.70
N VAL A 29 -1.96 -14.71 -3.57
CA VAL A 29 -2.02 -14.93 -5.03
C VAL A 29 -1.44 -16.30 -5.38
N ILE A 30 -0.26 -16.65 -4.85
CA ILE A 30 0.36 -17.97 -5.08
C ILE A 30 -0.56 -19.08 -4.57
N CYS A 31 -1.11 -18.97 -3.35
CA CYS A 31 -2.04 -19.98 -2.82
C CYS A 31 -3.28 -20.17 -3.68
N LEU A 32 -3.88 -19.07 -4.16
CA LEU A 32 -5.05 -19.15 -5.04
C LEU A 32 -4.73 -19.83 -6.38
N CYS A 33 -3.56 -19.54 -6.96
CA CYS A 33 -3.06 -20.24 -8.14
C CYS A 33 -2.93 -21.74 -7.87
N ARG A 34 -2.30 -22.11 -6.75
CA ARG A 34 -2.10 -23.52 -6.38
C ARG A 34 -3.42 -24.26 -6.07
N ILE A 35 -4.38 -23.59 -5.44
CA ILE A 35 -5.74 -24.13 -5.25
C ILE A 35 -6.38 -24.45 -6.62
N TYR A 36 -6.27 -23.53 -7.57
CA TYR A 36 -6.81 -23.74 -8.91
C TYR A 36 -6.14 -24.92 -9.63
N GLU A 37 -4.82 -25.03 -9.59
CA GLU A 37 -4.06 -26.10 -10.24
C GLU A 37 -4.28 -27.47 -9.59
N THR A 38 -4.35 -27.52 -8.25
CA THR A 38 -4.43 -28.80 -7.49
C THR A 38 -5.84 -29.35 -7.36
N ARG A 39 -6.87 -28.64 -7.81
CA ARG A 39 -8.29 -29.00 -7.64
C ARG A 39 -8.66 -30.41 -8.16
N LYS A 40 -7.93 -30.93 -9.16
CA LYS A 40 -8.13 -32.26 -9.77
C LYS A 40 -7.05 -33.28 -9.40
N GLN A 41 -6.13 -32.91 -8.51
CA GLN A 41 -5.00 -33.74 -8.10
C GLN A 41 -5.23 -34.32 -6.69
N ASN A 42 -4.24 -34.23 -5.82
CA ASN A 42 -4.28 -34.76 -4.47
C ASN A 42 -5.15 -33.89 -3.55
N LYS A 43 -6.21 -34.47 -2.97
CA LYS A 43 -7.14 -33.78 -2.06
C LYS A 43 -6.46 -33.22 -0.82
N ILE A 44 -5.44 -33.91 -0.30
CA ILE A 44 -4.70 -33.43 0.90
C ILE A 44 -3.98 -32.14 0.58
N ILE A 45 -3.22 -32.10 -0.51
CA ILE A 45 -2.48 -30.91 -0.96
C ILE A 45 -3.44 -29.74 -1.23
N HIS A 46 -4.57 -30.05 -1.90
CA HIS A 46 -5.59 -29.04 -2.18
C HIS A 46 -6.18 -28.44 -0.90
N SER A 47 -6.55 -29.28 0.08
CA SER A 47 -7.07 -28.83 1.38
C SER A 47 -6.04 -28.01 2.17
N THR A 48 -4.76 -28.38 2.12
CA THR A 48 -3.69 -27.61 2.77
C THR A 48 -3.61 -26.18 2.22
N TYR A 49 -3.68 -26.01 0.90
CA TYR A 49 -3.68 -24.64 0.31
C TYR A 49 -4.95 -23.86 0.65
N ILE A 50 -6.11 -24.50 0.76
CA ILE A 50 -7.35 -23.83 1.19
C ILE A 50 -7.22 -23.33 2.64
N ILE A 51 -6.71 -24.16 3.55
CA ILE A 51 -6.51 -23.77 4.95
C ILE A 51 -5.48 -22.63 5.03
N ALA A 52 -4.35 -22.76 4.32
CA ALA A 52 -3.34 -21.70 4.27
C ALA A 52 -3.89 -20.38 3.72
N ALA A 53 -4.67 -20.41 2.65
CA ALA A 53 -5.31 -19.23 2.10
C ALA A 53 -6.30 -18.61 3.10
N GLY A 54 -7.08 -19.41 3.81
CA GLY A 54 -8.02 -18.94 4.83
C GLY A 54 -7.31 -18.20 5.97
N THR A 55 -6.23 -18.78 6.51
CA THR A 55 -5.44 -18.14 7.58
C THR A 55 -4.74 -16.87 7.10
N MET A 56 -4.22 -16.86 5.87
CA MET A 56 -3.61 -15.65 5.29
C MET A 56 -4.64 -14.55 5.03
N LEU A 57 -5.85 -14.88 4.57
CA LEU A 57 -6.91 -13.91 4.33
C LEU A 57 -7.40 -13.26 5.63
N THR A 58 -7.47 -14.00 6.74
CA THR A 58 -7.79 -13.41 8.04
C THR A 58 -6.70 -12.44 8.49
N ALA A 59 -5.43 -12.82 8.41
CA ALA A 59 -4.31 -11.93 8.73
C ALA A 59 -4.27 -10.70 7.80
N PHE A 60 -4.59 -10.87 6.54
CA PHE A 60 -4.65 -9.81 5.53
C PHE A 60 -5.75 -8.78 5.81
N TYR A 61 -6.92 -9.25 6.25
CA TYR A 61 -8.02 -8.39 6.67
C TYR A 61 -7.59 -7.46 7.83
N PHE A 62 -6.95 -8.02 8.86
CA PHE A 62 -6.47 -7.25 10.02
C PHE A 62 -5.25 -6.37 9.72
N ALA A 63 -4.48 -6.65 8.67
CA ALA A 63 -3.36 -5.80 8.24
C ALA A 63 -3.82 -4.46 7.64
N ASP A 64 -5.10 -4.30 7.24
CA ASP A 64 -5.74 -3.08 6.71
C ASP A 64 -4.88 -2.33 5.66
N SER A 65 -4.16 -3.07 4.82
CA SER A 65 -3.29 -2.50 3.79
C SER A 65 -3.99 -2.40 2.44
N ARG A 66 -4.47 -1.20 2.08
CA ARG A 66 -5.17 -0.95 0.81
C ARG A 66 -4.32 -1.23 -0.42
N ALA A 67 -3.04 -0.85 -0.38
CA ALA A 67 -2.11 -1.12 -1.47
C ALA A 67 -1.96 -2.62 -1.73
N ALA A 68 -1.93 -3.42 -0.66
CA ALA A 68 -1.89 -4.87 -0.74
C ALA A 68 -3.18 -5.46 -1.35
N PHE A 69 -4.35 -4.90 -1.03
CA PHE A 69 -5.62 -5.28 -1.67
C PHE A 69 -5.58 -5.07 -3.18
N VAL A 70 -5.15 -3.90 -3.62
CA VAL A 70 -5.01 -3.59 -5.06
C VAL A 70 -4.01 -4.53 -5.72
N ALA A 71 -2.86 -4.79 -5.07
CA ALA A 71 -1.84 -5.71 -5.57
C ALA A 71 -2.37 -7.15 -5.69
N THR A 72 -3.14 -7.63 -4.70
CA THR A 72 -3.76 -8.97 -4.74
C THR A 72 -4.75 -9.09 -5.90
N ILE A 73 -5.61 -8.10 -6.08
CA ILE A 73 -6.57 -8.07 -7.19
C ILE A 73 -5.84 -8.05 -8.54
N ALA A 74 -4.81 -7.21 -8.67
CA ALA A 74 -4.00 -7.14 -9.90
C ALA A 74 -3.31 -8.47 -10.20
N GLY A 75 -2.68 -9.12 -9.19
CA GLY A 75 -2.03 -10.41 -9.34
C GLY A 75 -3.01 -11.53 -9.74
N CYS A 76 -4.16 -11.60 -9.09
CA CYS A 76 -5.21 -12.54 -9.45
C CYS A 76 -5.74 -12.28 -10.87
N THR A 77 -5.98 -11.01 -11.23
CA THR A 77 -6.44 -10.63 -12.57
C THR A 77 -5.43 -11.02 -13.64
N PHE A 78 -4.14 -10.79 -13.38
CA PHE A 78 -3.07 -11.18 -14.30
C PHE A 78 -3.04 -12.70 -14.52
N TYR A 79 -3.06 -13.49 -13.44
CA TYR A 79 -3.03 -14.95 -13.54
C TYR A 79 -4.27 -15.53 -14.24
N PHE A 80 -5.45 -15.04 -13.87
CA PHE A 80 -6.71 -15.52 -14.47
C PHE A 80 -7.12 -14.75 -15.72
N PHE A 81 -6.26 -13.92 -16.29
CA PHE A 81 -6.56 -13.01 -17.39
C PHE A 81 -7.28 -13.69 -18.56
N GLN A 82 -6.79 -14.84 -19.00
CA GLN A 82 -7.40 -15.58 -20.11
C GLN A 82 -8.83 -16.07 -19.78
N THR A 83 -9.01 -16.58 -18.57
CA THR A 83 -10.31 -17.07 -18.08
C THR A 83 -11.30 -15.92 -17.95
N ILE A 84 -10.87 -14.80 -17.37
CA ILE A 84 -11.67 -13.57 -17.22
C ILE A 84 -12.04 -13.01 -18.59
N ARG A 85 -11.08 -12.93 -19.52
CA ARG A 85 -11.32 -12.46 -20.87
C ARG A 85 -12.39 -13.27 -21.61
N ILE A 86 -12.33 -14.61 -21.53
CA ILE A 86 -13.32 -15.50 -22.15
C ILE A 86 -14.70 -15.28 -21.49
N PHE A 87 -14.75 -15.20 -20.17
CA PHE A 87 -15.97 -14.96 -19.41
C PHE A 87 -16.61 -13.62 -19.76
N LEU A 88 -15.85 -12.53 -19.80
CA LEU A 88 -16.33 -11.19 -20.14
C LEU A 88 -16.82 -11.09 -21.58
N LYS A 89 -16.17 -11.78 -22.54
CA LYS A 89 -16.66 -11.87 -23.92
C LYS A 89 -18.02 -12.56 -24.01
N LYS A 90 -18.28 -13.57 -23.17
CA LYS A 90 -19.56 -14.27 -23.13
C LYS A 90 -20.65 -13.45 -22.44
N HIS A 91 -20.28 -12.56 -21.53
CA HIS A 91 -21.19 -11.76 -20.70
C HIS A 91 -20.82 -10.26 -20.73
N PRO A 92 -20.96 -9.57 -21.89
CA PRO A 92 -20.49 -8.19 -22.05
C PRO A 92 -21.21 -7.18 -21.14
N HIS A 93 -22.42 -7.47 -20.71
CA HIS A 93 -23.22 -6.64 -19.80
C HIS A 93 -22.61 -6.53 -18.38
N ILE A 94 -21.67 -7.43 -18.00
CA ILE A 94 -21.00 -7.41 -16.70
C ILE A 94 -19.93 -6.30 -16.65
N ILE A 95 -19.34 -5.92 -17.78
CA ILE A 95 -18.27 -4.91 -17.85
C ILE A 95 -18.70 -3.55 -17.25
N PRO A 96 -19.85 -2.96 -17.67
CA PRO A 96 -20.30 -1.69 -17.07
C PRO A 96 -20.66 -1.83 -15.58
N ILE A 97 -21.16 -2.98 -15.14
CA ILE A 97 -21.47 -3.23 -13.74
C ILE A 97 -20.18 -3.22 -12.89
N ILE A 98 -19.15 -3.97 -13.33
CA ILE A 98 -17.85 -3.96 -12.65
C ILE A 98 -17.26 -2.54 -12.66
N GLY A 99 -17.31 -1.83 -13.78
CA GLY A 99 -16.85 -0.45 -13.89
C GLY A 99 -17.56 0.47 -12.91
N GLY A 100 -18.87 0.38 -12.80
CA GLY A 100 -19.68 1.15 -11.84
C GLY A 100 -19.32 0.86 -10.39
N ILE A 101 -19.14 -0.42 -10.03
CA ILE A 101 -18.72 -0.83 -8.68
C ILE A 101 -17.32 -0.28 -8.37
N LEU A 102 -16.38 -0.36 -9.29
CA LEU A 102 -15.02 0.17 -9.09
C LEU A 102 -15.02 1.68 -8.90
N ILE A 103 -15.79 2.42 -9.70
CA ILE A 103 -15.92 3.87 -9.54
C ILE A 103 -16.53 4.21 -8.19
N LEU A 104 -17.64 3.58 -7.85
CA LEU A 104 -18.32 3.83 -6.58
C LEU A 104 -17.44 3.50 -5.37
N SER A 105 -16.77 2.36 -5.40
CA SER A 105 -15.84 1.98 -4.33
C SER A 105 -14.66 2.94 -4.21
N SER A 106 -14.13 3.43 -5.32
CA SER A 106 -13.05 4.43 -5.32
C SER A 106 -13.49 5.75 -4.69
N ILE A 107 -14.70 6.22 -4.99
CA ILE A 107 -15.28 7.44 -4.40
C ILE A 107 -15.48 7.25 -2.89
N LEU A 108 -16.04 6.12 -2.47
CA LEU A 108 -16.27 5.83 -1.05
C LEU A 108 -14.96 5.73 -0.26
N ILE A 109 -13.96 5.05 -0.81
CA ILE A 109 -12.63 4.93 -0.17
C ILE A 109 -11.94 6.30 -0.07
N PHE A 110 -12.04 7.12 -1.11
CA PHE A 110 -11.46 8.47 -1.10
C PHE A 110 -12.08 9.33 0.01
N ASN A 111 -13.41 9.37 0.09
CA ASN A 111 -14.11 10.17 1.10
C ASN A 111 -13.89 9.66 2.54
N TYR A 112 -13.76 8.34 2.71
CA TYR A 112 -13.63 7.76 4.06
C TYR A 112 -12.28 8.04 4.72
N ARG A 113 -11.19 8.26 3.95
CA ARG A 113 -9.82 8.44 4.49
C ARG A 113 -9.06 9.62 3.85
N GLU A 114 -9.73 10.74 3.70
CA GLU A 114 -9.14 11.97 3.16
C GLU A 114 -7.87 12.40 3.94
N ASN A 115 -7.89 12.29 5.27
CA ASN A 115 -6.74 12.65 6.12
C ASN A 115 -5.48 11.84 5.81
N SER A 116 -5.59 10.53 5.56
CA SER A 116 -4.44 9.69 5.22
C SER A 116 -3.83 10.02 3.84
N ALA A 117 -4.65 10.45 2.90
CA ALA A 117 -4.17 10.92 1.59
C ALA A 117 -3.49 12.28 1.71
N ASN A 118 -4.10 13.20 2.45
CA ASN A 118 -3.57 14.53 2.70
C ASN A 118 -2.23 14.47 3.47
N GLY A 119 -2.08 13.58 4.44
CA GLY A 119 -0.81 13.36 5.14
C GLY A 119 0.32 12.95 4.19
N ARG A 120 0.06 12.00 3.28
CA ARG A 120 1.06 11.63 2.27
C ARG A 120 1.38 12.75 1.29
N LEU A 121 0.39 13.52 0.87
CA LEU A 121 0.60 14.67 -0.01
C LEU A 121 1.46 15.74 0.66
N LEU A 122 1.25 16.00 1.96
CA LEU A 122 2.11 16.88 2.74
C LEU A 122 3.55 16.37 2.73
N ILE A 123 3.74 15.09 3.10
CA ILE A 123 5.06 14.47 3.15
C ILE A 123 5.78 14.59 1.80
N TRP A 124 5.11 14.26 0.71
CA TRP A 124 5.71 14.34 -0.62
C TRP A 124 6.02 15.77 -1.06
N ARG A 125 5.22 16.75 -0.64
CA ARG A 125 5.46 18.15 -0.91
C ARG A 125 6.71 18.65 -0.18
N VAL A 126 6.83 18.36 1.11
CA VAL A 126 8.01 18.69 1.92
C VAL A 126 9.25 17.97 1.36
N CYS A 127 9.15 16.68 1.02
CA CYS A 127 10.26 15.96 0.37
C CYS A 127 10.70 16.62 -0.95
N SER A 128 9.76 17.08 -1.77
CA SER A 128 10.09 17.77 -3.03
C SER A 128 10.85 19.07 -2.78
N GLU A 129 10.51 19.80 -1.74
CA GLU A 129 11.24 21.00 -1.31
C GLU A 129 12.65 20.64 -0.81
N MET A 130 12.78 19.61 0.03
CA MET A 130 14.09 19.11 0.48
C MET A 130 14.98 18.73 -0.69
N ILE A 131 14.46 17.96 -1.67
CA ILE A 131 15.21 17.58 -2.88
C ILE A 131 15.66 18.81 -3.66
N SER A 132 14.81 19.84 -3.77
CA SER A 132 15.17 21.08 -4.48
C SER A 132 16.32 21.85 -3.80
N HIS A 133 16.45 21.76 -2.48
CA HIS A 133 17.53 22.41 -1.73
C HIS A 133 18.86 21.64 -1.86
N LYS A 134 18.83 20.30 -1.90
CA LYS A 134 20.05 19.47 -2.01
C LYS A 134 19.92 18.37 -3.09
N PRO A 135 19.77 18.74 -4.38
CA PRO A 135 19.42 17.77 -5.42
C PRO A 135 20.52 16.75 -5.70
N PHE A 136 21.78 17.07 -5.49
CA PHE A 136 22.90 16.18 -5.83
C PHE A 136 23.50 15.45 -4.63
N SER A 137 23.53 16.07 -3.46
CA SER A 137 24.19 15.49 -2.28
C SER A 137 23.20 14.80 -1.33
N GLY A 138 21.90 15.12 -1.40
CA GLY A 138 20.93 14.73 -0.39
C GLY A 138 21.27 15.27 1.00
N TYR A 139 20.64 14.70 2.02
CA TYR A 139 20.84 15.07 3.43
C TYR A 139 21.72 14.07 4.18
N GLY A 140 21.99 12.92 3.60
CA GLY A 140 22.74 11.82 4.19
C GLY A 140 21.86 10.63 4.56
N THR A 141 22.48 9.46 4.66
CA THR A 141 21.78 8.23 5.02
C THR A 141 21.20 8.31 6.44
N ALA A 142 19.98 7.81 6.62
CA ALA A 142 19.22 7.82 7.88
C ALA A 142 18.92 9.22 8.46
N SER A 143 19.05 10.29 7.66
CA SER A 143 18.78 11.66 8.09
C SER A 143 17.30 12.04 7.97
N PHE A 144 16.52 11.29 7.20
CA PHE A 144 15.15 11.63 6.80
C PHE A 144 14.29 12.12 7.99
N GLY A 145 14.20 11.35 9.07
CA GLY A 145 13.30 11.69 10.19
C GLY A 145 13.61 13.03 10.85
N GLN A 146 14.91 13.36 11.03
CA GLN A 146 15.31 14.61 11.66
C GLN A 146 15.16 15.81 10.73
N ASP A 147 15.69 15.70 9.51
CA ASP A 147 15.65 16.80 8.53
C ASP A 147 14.23 17.07 8.04
N TYR A 148 13.42 16.02 7.86
CA TYR A 148 12.03 16.17 7.46
C TYR A 148 11.22 17.03 8.43
N MET A 149 11.34 16.80 9.75
CA MET A 149 10.59 17.55 10.75
C MET A 149 10.94 19.06 10.74
N LEU A 150 12.21 19.40 10.51
CA LEU A 150 12.65 20.79 10.37
C LEU A 150 12.04 21.44 9.14
N HIS A 151 12.04 20.76 8.00
CA HIS A 151 11.43 21.24 6.76
C HIS A 151 9.91 21.30 6.85
N GLN A 152 9.26 20.36 7.53
CA GLN A 152 7.82 20.43 7.79
C GLN A 152 7.46 21.65 8.65
N ALA A 153 8.25 21.96 9.69
CA ALA A 153 8.05 23.14 10.50
C ALA A 153 8.17 24.42 9.65
N HIS A 154 9.22 24.51 8.83
CA HIS A 154 9.41 25.65 7.91
C HIS A 154 8.27 25.77 6.88
N TYR A 155 7.78 24.65 6.37
CA TYR A 155 6.60 24.64 5.48
C TYR A 155 5.39 25.31 6.14
N PHE A 156 5.10 25.02 7.41
CA PHE A 156 3.96 25.63 8.11
C PHE A 156 4.21 27.07 8.52
N GLU A 157 5.46 27.49 8.76
CA GLU A 157 5.80 28.90 8.95
C GLU A 157 5.48 29.73 7.72
N THR A 158 5.74 29.18 6.53
CA THR A 158 5.48 29.86 5.25
C THR A 158 4.05 29.69 4.75
N HIS A 159 3.32 28.66 5.25
CA HIS A 159 1.94 28.36 4.86
C HIS A 159 1.05 28.15 6.10
N PRO A 160 0.78 29.18 6.92
CA PRO A 160 0.06 29.04 8.19
C PRO A 160 -1.38 28.54 8.01
N ASP A 161 -2.04 28.88 6.89
CA ASP A 161 -3.41 28.47 6.57
C ASP A 161 -3.47 27.16 5.77
N SER A 162 -2.41 26.35 5.78
CA SER A 162 -2.37 25.10 5.03
C SER A 162 -3.41 24.11 5.55
N ARG A 163 -4.20 23.56 4.63
CA ARG A 163 -5.15 22.47 4.91
C ARG A 163 -4.51 21.21 5.50
N PHE A 164 -3.21 21.09 5.37
CA PHE A 164 -2.44 19.95 5.86
C PHE A 164 -2.09 20.05 7.36
N SER A 165 -2.37 21.17 8.03
CA SER A 165 -2.04 21.37 9.44
C SER A 165 -2.61 20.28 10.36
N GLN A 166 -3.82 19.79 10.04
CA GLN A 166 -4.48 18.71 10.81
C GLN A 166 -3.92 17.32 10.52
N THR A 167 -3.09 17.17 9.48
CA THR A 167 -2.50 15.89 9.06
C THR A 167 -0.99 15.86 9.27
N ALA A 168 -0.44 16.92 9.86
CA ALA A 168 0.97 16.98 10.25
C ALA A 168 1.23 15.95 11.36
N ASP A 169 2.22 15.10 11.16
CA ASP A 169 2.60 14.05 12.10
C ASP A 169 4.10 13.81 12.03
N ASP A 170 4.64 13.23 13.09
CA ASP A 170 6.01 12.76 13.12
C ASP A 170 6.14 11.52 12.24
N THR A 171 6.94 11.63 11.17
CA THR A 171 7.15 10.53 10.25
C THR A 171 8.61 10.21 10.04
N LEU A 172 8.92 8.92 10.09
CA LEU A 172 10.27 8.39 9.84
C LEU A 172 10.49 7.98 8.38
N TYR A 173 9.42 7.97 7.56
CA TYR A 173 9.46 7.48 6.18
C TYR A 173 8.54 8.28 5.27
N PRO A 174 8.93 8.57 4.02
CA PRO A 174 8.09 9.30 3.06
C PRO A 174 7.00 8.42 2.43
N PHE A 175 6.85 7.15 2.81
CA PHE A 175 5.97 6.15 2.18
C PHE A 175 6.16 6.03 0.65
N ASN A 176 7.34 6.37 0.18
CA ASN A 176 7.78 6.28 -1.21
C ASN A 176 9.31 6.15 -1.22
N GLU A 177 9.81 4.98 -1.59
CA GLU A 177 11.24 4.66 -1.57
C GLU A 177 12.04 5.55 -2.52
N PHE A 178 11.48 5.94 -3.67
CA PHE A 178 12.17 6.85 -4.59
C PHE A 178 12.40 8.23 -3.94
N LEU A 179 11.40 8.78 -3.26
CA LEU A 179 11.55 10.04 -2.54
C LEU A 179 12.52 9.90 -1.37
N HIS A 180 12.53 8.76 -0.69
CA HIS A 180 13.45 8.47 0.40
C HIS A 180 14.90 8.51 -0.08
N ILE A 181 15.20 7.78 -1.14
CA ILE A 181 16.53 7.76 -1.77
C ILE A 181 16.93 9.15 -2.25
N LEU A 182 16.03 9.87 -2.95
CA LEU A 182 16.31 11.21 -3.44
C LEU A 182 16.57 12.21 -2.31
N VAL A 183 15.86 12.13 -1.19
CA VAL A 183 16.09 13.00 -0.03
C VAL A 183 17.42 12.67 0.63
N GLU A 184 17.74 11.40 0.85
CA GLU A 184 18.94 11.01 1.58
C GLU A 184 20.20 11.07 0.73
N LEU A 185 20.17 10.57 -0.50
CA LEU A 185 21.34 10.41 -1.37
C LEU A 185 21.40 11.40 -2.54
N GLY A 186 20.29 12.08 -2.84
CA GLY A 186 20.18 12.92 -4.02
C GLY A 186 19.98 12.12 -5.31
N ILE A 187 20.03 12.83 -6.46
CA ILE A 187 19.83 12.24 -7.81
C ILE A 187 20.85 11.15 -8.17
N PRO A 188 22.12 11.24 -7.75
CA PRO A 188 23.12 10.19 -8.04
C PRO A 188 22.95 8.92 -7.19
N GLY A 189 22.11 8.91 -6.15
CA GLY A 189 21.93 7.85 -5.16
C GLY A 189 21.18 6.61 -5.61
#